data_a119203c44e542802c5fcd1a07f9e6cb
#
_entry.id   a119203c44e542802c5fcd1a07f9e6cb
#
_cell.length_a   1.000
_cell.length_b   1.000
_cell.length_c   1.000
_cell.angle_alpha   90.00
_cell.angle_beta   90.00
_cell.angle_gamma   90.00
#
_symmetry.space_group_name_H-M   'P 1'
#
loop_
_entity.id
_entity.type
_entity.pdbx_description
1 polymer ?
#
loop_
_entity_poly.entity_id
_entity_poly.type
_entity_poly.pdbx_seq_one_letter_code
_entity_poly.pdbx_strand_id
1 'polypeptide(L)'
;MQHLDGNSLAGPLAGFFTFDVTAARARCNGCGTVSELARAMVYRTDAGTVVRCGTCDQVLATIVETADRAWIGFAGISAIEVSRG
;
A
#
# COMPACT_ATOMS: atom_id res chain seq x y z
N MET A 1 -12.76 -11.04 8.50
CA MET A 1 -12.81 -10.21 7.28
C MET A 1 -11.78 -10.73 6.29
N GLN A 2 -12.17 -10.92 5.05
CA GLN A 2 -11.21 -11.30 4.02
C GLN A 2 -10.38 -10.08 3.62
N HIS A 3 -9.10 -10.31 3.42
CA HIS A 3 -8.25 -9.28 2.87
C HIS A 3 -8.16 -9.42 1.35
N LEU A 4 -7.81 -8.32 0.70
CA LEU A 4 -7.49 -8.28 -0.72
C LEU A 4 -5.98 -8.26 -0.87
N ASP A 5 -5.45 -8.62 -2.04
CA ASP A 5 -4.04 -8.43 -2.28
C ASP A 5 -3.74 -6.99 -2.72
N GLY A 6 -2.45 -6.64 -2.76
CA GLY A 6 -2.04 -5.28 -3.07
C GLY A 6 -2.39 -4.83 -4.49
N ASN A 7 -2.70 -5.75 -5.40
CA ASN A 7 -3.12 -5.37 -6.75
C ASN A 7 -4.43 -4.57 -6.72
N SER A 8 -5.24 -4.74 -5.67
CA SER A 8 -6.47 -3.97 -5.50
C SER A 8 -6.22 -2.47 -5.33
N LEU A 9 -4.97 -2.07 -5.04
CA LEU A 9 -4.59 -0.67 -4.89
C LEU A 9 -4.36 0.03 -6.22
N ALA A 10 -4.25 -0.70 -7.32
CA ALA A 10 -3.91 -0.12 -8.62
C ALA A 10 -4.91 0.97 -9.03
N GLY A 11 -6.22 0.72 -8.86
CA GLY A 11 -7.25 1.71 -9.17
C GLY A 11 -7.19 2.93 -8.25
N PRO A 12 -7.33 2.73 -6.93
CA PRO A 12 -7.33 3.86 -5.98
C PRO A 12 -6.08 4.72 -6.02
N LEU A 13 -4.92 4.15 -6.31
CA LEU A 13 -3.66 4.89 -6.28
C LEU A 13 -3.20 5.38 -7.65
N ALA A 14 -3.89 5.01 -8.73
CA ALA A 14 -3.44 5.33 -10.09
C ALA A 14 -3.29 6.82 -10.35
N GLY A 15 -4.10 7.66 -9.72
CA GLY A 15 -4.06 9.10 -9.92
C GLY A 15 -2.99 9.83 -9.11
N PHE A 16 -2.27 9.13 -8.22
CA PHE A 16 -1.33 9.76 -7.29
C PHE A 16 0.13 9.55 -7.66
N PHE A 17 0.42 8.61 -8.55
CA PHE A 17 1.79 8.25 -8.89
C PHE A 17 1.98 8.23 -10.40
N THR A 18 3.17 8.59 -10.84
CA THR A 18 3.54 8.53 -12.26
C THR A 18 4.01 7.15 -12.70
N PHE A 19 4.04 6.20 -11.79
CA PHE A 19 4.44 4.82 -12.02
C PHE A 19 3.38 3.90 -11.41
N ASP A 20 3.41 2.62 -11.79
CA ASP A 20 2.52 1.63 -11.19
C ASP A 20 3.03 1.28 -9.78
N VAL A 21 2.38 1.85 -8.78
CA VAL A 21 2.80 1.68 -7.40
C VAL A 21 2.69 0.22 -6.91
N THR A 22 1.79 -0.56 -7.51
CA THR A 22 1.64 -1.97 -7.10
C THR A 22 2.82 -2.83 -7.55
N ALA A 23 3.52 -2.42 -8.60
CA ALA A 23 4.73 -3.09 -9.06
C ALA A 23 5.98 -2.62 -8.32
N ALA A 24 5.88 -1.51 -7.58
CA ALA A 24 7.00 -1.01 -6.78
C ALA A 24 7.22 -1.92 -5.57
N ARG A 25 8.46 -1.97 -5.10
CA ARG A 25 8.82 -2.77 -3.92
C ARG A 25 8.92 -1.85 -2.72
N ALA A 26 8.33 -2.27 -1.62
CA ALA A 26 8.32 -1.50 -0.38
C ALA A 26 9.06 -2.26 0.70
N ARG A 27 9.84 -1.52 1.50
CA ARG A 27 10.49 -2.09 2.68
C ARG A 27 9.60 -1.86 3.89
N CYS A 28 9.20 -2.94 4.55
CA CYS A 28 8.45 -2.86 5.80
C CYS A 28 9.31 -2.29 6.91
N ASN A 29 8.81 -1.27 7.58
CA ASN A 29 9.51 -0.63 8.68
C ASN A 29 9.63 -1.55 9.91
N GLY A 30 8.72 -2.52 10.04
CA GLY A 30 8.72 -3.44 11.18
C GLY A 30 9.66 -4.63 11.04
N CYS A 31 9.61 -5.34 9.91
CA CYS A 31 10.39 -6.57 9.73
C CYS A 31 11.53 -6.42 8.72
N GLY A 32 11.62 -5.30 8.01
CA GLY A 32 12.68 -5.05 7.03
C GLY A 32 12.52 -5.78 5.71
N THR A 33 11.47 -6.58 5.54
CA THR A 33 11.24 -7.30 4.29
C THR A 33 10.96 -6.33 3.17
N VAL A 34 11.58 -6.56 2.01
CA VAL A 34 11.33 -5.81 0.78
C VAL A 34 10.51 -6.70 -0.14
N SER A 35 9.34 -6.25 -0.53
CA SER A 35 8.48 -7.01 -1.44
C SER A 35 7.58 -6.06 -2.23
N GLU A 36 7.04 -6.57 -3.34
CA GLU A 36 6.11 -5.80 -4.15
C GLU A 36 4.86 -5.47 -3.36
N LEU A 37 4.35 -4.25 -3.51
CA LEU A 37 3.10 -3.85 -2.87
C LEU A 37 1.93 -4.72 -3.30
N ALA A 38 1.98 -5.29 -4.50
CA ALA A 38 0.97 -6.24 -4.96
C ALA A 38 0.79 -7.45 -4.03
N ARG A 39 1.80 -7.78 -3.22
CA ARG A 39 1.77 -8.90 -2.29
C ARG A 39 1.30 -8.53 -0.89
N ALA A 40 1.03 -7.25 -0.64
CA ALA A 40 0.54 -6.81 0.65
C ALA A 40 -0.91 -7.26 0.87
N MET A 41 -1.31 -7.26 2.13
CA MET A 41 -2.69 -7.55 2.50
C MET A 41 -3.46 -6.23 2.62
N VAL A 42 -4.59 -6.13 1.95
CA VAL A 42 -5.37 -4.90 1.90
C VAL A 42 -6.74 -5.14 2.53
N TYR A 43 -7.07 -4.32 3.51
CA TYR A 43 -8.36 -4.37 4.22
C TYR A 43 -9.12 -3.08 3.94
N ARG A 44 -10.32 -3.20 3.42
CA ARG A 44 -11.18 -2.05 3.12
C ARG A 44 -12.39 -2.03 4.03
N THR A 45 -12.66 -0.82 4.55
CA THR A 45 -13.84 -0.55 5.35
C THR A 45 -14.44 0.77 4.89
N ASP A 46 -15.59 1.14 5.46
CA ASP A 46 -16.19 2.47 5.20
C ASP A 46 -15.28 3.60 5.68
N ALA A 47 -14.42 3.34 6.65
CA ALA A 47 -13.51 4.33 7.20
C ALA A 47 -12.27 4.55 6.32
N GLY A 48 -11.93 3.59 5.44
CA GLY A 48 -10.75 3.70 4.60
C GLY A 48 -10.13 2.37 4.27
N THR A 49 -8.89 2.42 3.82
CA THR A 49 -8.12 1.25 3.41
C THR A 49 -6.85 1.14 4.25
N VAL A 50 -6.58 -0.05 4.76
CA VAL A 50 -5.37 -0.36 5.52
C VAL A 50 -4.56 -1.39 4.75
N VAL A 51 -3.29 -1.10 4.53
CA VAL A 51 -2.35 -1.98 3.82
C VAL A 51 -1.38 -2.54 4.84
N ARG A 52 -1.33 -3.88 4.95
CA ARG A 52 -0.48 -4.57 5.92
C ARG A 52 0.58 -5.41 5.23
N CYS A 53 1.73 -5.52 5.89
CA CYS A 53 2.82 -6.36 5.43
C CYS A 53 2.38 -7.83 5.38
N GLY A 54 2.63 -8.50 4.26
CA GLY A 54 2.30 -9.92 4.11
C GLY A 54 3.17 -10.84 4.97
N THR A 55 4.26 -10.34 5.53
CA THR A 55 5.19 -11.12 6.34
C THR A 55 4.94 -10.95 7.84
N CYS A 56 4.84 -9.72 8.34
CA CYS A 56 4.73 -9.46 9.78
C CYS A 56 3.40 -8.84 10.19
N ASP A 57 2.51 -8.56 9.25
CA ASP A 57 1.18 -7.98 9.48
C ASP A 57 1.19 -6.54 10.01
N GLN A 58 2.36 -5.89 10.04
CA GLN A 58 2.40 -4.48 10.44
C GLN A 58 1.71 -3.62 9.39
N VAL A 59 1.06 -2.55 9.84
CA VAL A 59 0.45 -1.57 8.92
C VAL A 59 1.55 -0.86 8.14
N LEU A 60 1.50 -0.98 6.82
CA LEU A 60 2.42 -0.30 5.92
C LEU A 60 1.92 1.07 5.53
N ALA A 61 0.64 1.16 5.21
CA ALA A 61 0.03 2.38 4.71
C ALA A 61 -1.44 2.43 5.07
N THR A 62 -1.98 3.63 5.08
CA THR A 62 -3.41 3.87 5.25
C THR A 62 -3.88 4.85 4.19
N ILE A 63 -5.09 4.65 3.70
CA ILE A 63 -5.70 5.52 2.71
C ILE A 63 -7.10 5.86 3.20
N VAL A 64 -7.38 7.16 3.33
CA VAL A 64 -8.71 7.63 3.68
C VAL A 64 -9.19 8.53 2.56
N GLU A 65 -10.36 8.25 2.04
CA GLU A 65 -10.92 9.00 0.92
C GLU A 65 -12.25 9.62 1.31
N THR A 66 -12.44 10.87 0.87
CA THR A 66 -13.72 11.56 0.93
C THR A 66 -14.09 11.95 -0.51
N ALA A 67 -15.25 12.62 -0.67
CA ALA A 67 -15.74 13.00 -2.00
C ALA A 67 -14.74 13.86 -2.79
N ASP A 68 -13.94 14.69 -2.09
CA ASP A 68 -13.06 15.66 -2.72
C ASP A 68 -11.60 15.57 -2.29
N ARG A 69 -11.25 14.65 -1.39
CA ARG A 69 -9.89 14.54 -0.84
C ARG A 69 -9.50 13.11 -0.58
N ALA A 70 -8.19 12.89 -0.54
CA ALA A 70 -7.62 11.63 -0.09
C ALA A 70 -6.41 11.92 0.80
N TRP A 71 -6.29 11.14 1.87
CA TRP A 71 -5.12 11.15 2.74
C TRP A 71 -4.43 9.82 2.63
N ILE A 72 -3.15 9.83 2.27
CA ILE A 72 -2.35 8.62 2.10
C ILE A 72 -1.15 8.73 3.02
N GLY A 73 -1.07 7.82 3.99
CA GLY A 73 0.04 7.75 4.92
C GLY A 73 0.86 6.50 4.71
N PHE A 74 2.18 6.62 4.73
CA PHE A 74 3.11 5.50 4.54
C PHE A 74 3.98 5.29 5.79
N ALA A 75 3.37 5.37 6.96
CA ALA A 75 4.13 5.31 8.22
C ALA A 75 4.88 4.00 8.44
N GLY A 76 4.41 2.91 7.83
CA GLY A 76 5.05 1.60 7.98
C GLY A 76 6.04 1.23 6.89
N ILE A 77 6.27 2.12 5.93
CA ILE A 77 7.19 1.89 4.82
C ILE A 77 8.41 2.79 4.97
N SER A 78 9.60 2.19 5.06
CA SER A 78 10.83 2.95 5.20
C SER A 78 11.44 3.36 3.86
N ALA A 79 11.11 2.66 2.79
CA ALA A 79 11.61 2.97 1.45
C ALA A 79 10.72 2.32 0.38
N ILE A 80 10.64 2.97 -0.77
CA ILE A 80 9.98 2.42 -1.95
C ILE A 80 10.99 2.35 -3.07
N GLU A 81 11.12 1.17 -3.66
CA GLU A 81 12.00 0.94 -4.80
C GLU A 81 11.16 0.94 -6.08
N VAL A 82 11.52 1.81 -7.00
CA VAL A 82 10.85 1.92 -8.29
C VAL A 82 11.85 1.55 -9.37
N SER A 83 11.47 0.64 -10.25
CA SER A 83 12.31 0.26 -11.37
C SER A 83 12.34 1.41 -12.40
N ARG A 84 13.54 1.74 -12.84
CA ARG A 84 13.74 2.71 -13.90
C ARG A 84 14.17 1.95 -15.15
N GLY A 85 13.25 1.78 -16.01
CA GLY A 85 13.71 1.02 -17.08
C GLY A 85 12.98 1.12 -18.37
#